data_ca31a5649dfba2fb7a2ca0b36c4ac3a3
#
_entry.id   ca31a5649dfba2fb7a2ca0b36c4ac3a3
#
_cell.length_a   1.000
_cell.length_b   1.000
_cell.length_c   1.000
_cell.angle_alpha   90.00
_cell.angle_beta   90.00
_cell.angle_gamma   90.00
#
_symmetry.space_group_name_H-M   'P 1'
#
loop_
_entity.id
_entity.type
_entity.pdbx_description
1 polymer ?
#
loop_
_entity_poly.entity_id
_entity_poly.type
_entity_poly.pdbx_seq_one_letter_code
_entity_poly.pdbx_strand_id
1 'polypeptide(L)'
;VELIVPCYNESAVLQMFYDEAVKVVDSIEGYDFGFIFINDGSKDNTLDIMKSLAEKDERVKYISFSRNFGKESAMYAGLKNSSGDYAVLLDADLQHPPALIPKMLEAMEEGYDCCATNRASRDGDPPLRTWFTRKFYKLINKISEVDMPDGAGDFRMMSRNMINAIL
;
A
#
# COMPACT_ATOMS: atom_id res chain seq x y z
N VAL A 1 -11.49 -6.56 4.03
CA VAL A 1 -10.13 -6.04 3.80
C VAL A 1 -10.10 -5.25 2.50
N GLU A 2 -9.58 -4.04 2.49
CA GLU A 2 -9.49 -3.23 1.25
C GLU A 2 -8.02 -2.93 0.92
N LEU A 3 -7.61 -3.29 -0.31
CA LEU A 3 -6.29 -3.00 -0.85
C LEU A 3 -6.30 -1.60 -1.46
N ILE A 4 -5.52 -0.70 -0.92
CA ILE A 4 -5.40 0.71 -1.36
C ILE A 4 -4.11 0.83 -2.17
N VAL A 5 -4.25 1.16 -3.44
CA VAL A 5 -3.16 1.14 -4.42
C VAL A 5 -3.02 2.49 -5.10
N PRO A 6 -2.13 3.36 -4.63
CA PRO A 6 -1.79 4.59 -5.32
C PRO A 6 -1.07 4.30 -6.63
N CYS A 7 -1.48 4.95 -7.72
CA CYS A 7 -0.92 4.73 -9.05
C CYS A 7 -0.62 6.06 -9.75
N TYR A 8 0.59 6.19 -10.29
CA TYR A 8 0.97 7.31 -11.14
C TYR A 8 1.83 6.82 -12.32
N ASN A 9 1.24 6.78 -13.53
CA ASN A 9 1.86 6.25 -14.75
C ASN A 9 2.29 4.77 -14.60
N GLU A 10 1.36 3.93 -14.14
CA GLU A 10 1.58 2.49 -13.88
C GLU A 10 0.94 1.57 -14.93
N SER A 11 0.64 2.11 -16.14
CA SER A 11 -0.05 1.34 -17.19
C SER A 11 0.65 0.05 -17.59
N ALA A 12 1.98 -0.02 -17.46
CA ALA A 12 2.76 -1.20 -17.82
C ALA A 12 2.62 -2.36 -16.83
N VAL A 13 2.29 -2.09 -15.56
CA VAL A 13 2.33 -3.09 -14.48
C VAL A 13 0.99 -3.30 -13.77
N LEU A 14 0.06 -2.35 -13.87
CA LEU A 14 -1.19 -2.35 -13.10
C LEU A 14 -2.05 -3.60 -13.33
N GLN A 15 -2.19 -4.06 -14.59
CA GLN A 15 -2.94 -5.28 -14.89
C GLN A 15 -2.28 -6.51 -14.26
N MET A 16 -0.96 -6.62 -14.37
CA MET A 16 -0.20 -7.75 -13.79
C MET A 16 -0.29 -7.75 -12.27
N PHE A 17 -0.17 -6.58 -11.65
CA PHE A 17 -0.37 -6.41 -10.22
C PHE A 17 -1.76 -6.91 -9.78
N TYR A 18 -2.81 -6.48 -10.47
CA TYR A 18 -4.19 -6.88 -10.17
C TYR A 18 -4.36 -8.40 -10.27
N ASP A 19 -3.87 -9.01 -11.36
CA ASP A 19 -3.98 -10.45 -11.59
C ASP A 19 -3.26 -11.26 -10.49
N GLU A 20 -2.11 -10.80 -10.01
CA GLU A 20 -1.38 -11.44 -8.90
C GLU A 20 -2.09 -11.21 -7.56
N ALA A 21 -2.58 -10.00 -7.30
CA ALA A 21 -3.29 -9.70 -6.07
C ALA A 21 -4.60 -10.52 -5.95
N VAL A 22 -5.37 -10.64 -7.03
CA VAL A 22 -6.59 -11.44 -7.07
C VAL A 22 -6.31 -12.91 -6.73
N LYS A 23 -5.26 -13.52 -7.31
CA LYS A 23 -4.89 -14.92 -6.98
C LYS A 23 -4.63 -15.11 -5.49
N VAL A 24 -3.99 -14.14 -4.85
CA VAL A 24 -3.71 -14.20 -3.42
C VAL A 24 -4.98 -14.04 -2.61
N VAL A 25 -5.76 -12.98 -2.84
CA VAL A 25 -6.95 -12.68 -2.03
C VAL A 25 -8.03 -13.76 -2.19
N ASP A 26 -8.18 -14.33 -3.38
CA ASP A 26 -9.14 -15.42 -3.65
C ASP A 26 -8.72 -16.75 -2.97
N SER A 27 -7.46 -16.87 -2.54
CA SER A 27 -6.98 -18.04 -1.79
C SER A 27 -7.17 -17.92 -0.27
N ILE A 28 -7.57 -16.74 0.23
CA ILE A 28 -7.73 -16.47 1.66
C ILE A 28 -9.20 -16.65 2.05
N GLU A 29 -9.47 -17.63 2.88
CA GLU A 29 -10.81 -17.90 3.40
C GLU A 29 -11.16 -17.00 4.61
N GLY A 30 -12.45 -16.71 4.80
CA GLY A 30 -12.94 -15.99 5.97
C GLY A 30 -12.89 -14.45 5.87
N TYR A 31 -12.43 -13.92 4.75
CA TYR A 31 -12.35 -12.48 4.51
C TYR A 31 -12.96 -12.08 3.16
N ASP A 32 -13.68 -10.97 3.17
CA ASP A 32 -14.09 -10.27 1.94
C ASP A 32 -13.03 -9.24 1.56
N PHE A 33 -12.64 -9.23 0.28
CA PHE A 33 -11.62 -8.33 -0.22
C PHE A 33 -12.20 -7.34 -1.23
N GLY A 34 -11.67 -6.10 -1.22
CA GLY A 34 -11.94 -5.07 -2.20
C GLY A 34 -10.65 -4.36 -2.61
N PHE A 35 -10.69 -3.67 -3.73
CA PHE A 35 -9.59 -2.90 -4.29
C PHE A 35 -10.00 -1.44 -4.43
N ILE A 36 -9.16 -0.53 -4.00
CA ILE A 36 -9.32 0.91 -4.20
C ILE A 36 -8.07 1.41 -4.91
N PHE A 37 -8.15 1.59 -6.22
CA PHE A 37 -7.09 2.20 -7.01
C PHE A 37 -7.21 3.70 -7.00
N ILE A 38 -6.10 4.41 -6.79
CA ILE A 38 -6.08 5.87 -6.81
C ILE A 38 -5.16 6.33 -7.95
N ASN A 39 -5.76 6.87 -9.00
CA ASN A 39 -5.03 7.51 -10.09
C ASN A 39 -4.61 8.91 -9.67
N ASP A 40 -3.33 9.11 -9.40
CA ASP A 40 -2.75 10.39 -9.02
C ASP A 40 -2.42 11.26 -10.26
N GLY A 41 -3.42 11.45 -11.13
CA GLY A 41 -3.32 12.29 -12.32
C GLY A 41 -2.34 11.76 -13.37
N SER A 42 -2.35 10.45 -13.64
CA SER A 42 -1.54 9.80 -14.68
C SER A 42 -1.76 10.41 -16.05
N LYS A 43 -0.72 10.37 -16.88
CA LYS A 43 -0.73 10.86 -18.27
C LYS A 43 -0.75 9.73 -19.30
N ASP A 44 -0.62 8.51 -18.84
CA ASP A 44 -0.67 7.28 -19.64
C ASP A 44 -2.05 6.59 -19.51
N ASN A 45 -2.16 5.35 -19.96
CA ASN A 45 -3.41 4.59 -19.96
C ASN A 45 -3.80 4.01 -18.56
N THR A 46 -3.14 4.42 -17.48
CA THR A 46 -3.41 3.88 -16.12
C THR A 46 -4.89 3.99 -15.75
N LEU A 47 -5.51 5.17 -15.98
CA LEU A 47 -6.92 5.39 -15.64
C LEU A 47 -7.87 4.48 -16.45
N ASP A 48 -7.58 4.25 -17.71
CA ASP A 48 -8.44 3.41 -18.57
C ASP A 48 -8.36 1.94 -18.18
N ILE A 49 -7.18 1.49 -17.71
CA ILE A 49 -7.03 0.15 -17.12
C ILE A 49 -7.87 0.05 -15.84
N MET A 50 -7.82 1.03 -14.92
CA MET A 50 -8.64 1.03 -13.71
C MET A 50 -10.14 0.95 -14.00
N LYS A 51 -10.62 1.72 -14.97
CA LYS A 51 -12.03 1.65 -15.41
C LYS A 51 -12.39 0.27 -15.92
N SER A 52 -11.54 -0.31 -16.78
CA SER A 52 -11.75 -1.65 -17.32
C SER A 52 -11.77 -2.74 -16.22
N LEU A 53 -10.95 -2.61 -15.19
CA LEU A 53 -10.96 -3.51 -14.03
C LEU A 53 -12.27 -3.37 -13.24
N ALA A 54 -12.72 -2.14 -12.97
CA ALA A 54 -13.97 -1.88 -12.25
C ALA A 54 -15.22 -2.33 -13.01
N GLU A 55 -15.19 -2.36 -14.35
CA GLU A 55 -16.26 -2.92 -15.17
C GLU A 55 -16.34 -4.45 -15.12
N LYS A 56 -15.22 -5.12 -14.84
CA LYS A 56 -15.10 -6.60 -14.83
C LYS A 56 -15.25 -7.21 -13.45
N ASP A 57 -14.88 -6.48 -12.40
CA ASP A 57 -14.90 -6.95 -11.01
C ASP A 57 -15.52 -5.89 -10.10
N GLU A 58 -16.68 -6.20 -9.52
CA GLU A 58 -17.42 -5.31 -8.62
C GLU A 58 -16.67 -4.96 -7.33
N ARG A 59 -15.64 -5.73 -6.99
CA ARG A 59 -14.75 -5.46 -5.85
C ARG A 59 -13.81 -4.30 -6.11
N VAL A 60 -13.66 -3.88 -7.37
CA VAL A 60 -12.74 -2.81 -7.78
C VAL A 60 -13.44 -1.46 -7.78
N LYS A 61 -12.90 -0.55 -6.99
CA LYS A 61 -13.25 0.88 -6.99
C LYS A 61 -12.04 1.68 -7.44
N TYR A 62 -12.27 2.85 -8.02
CA TYR A 62 -11.17 3.76 -8.34
C TYR A 62 -11.53 5.22 -8.03
N ILE A 63 -10.50 5.98 -7.70
CA ILE A 63 -10.56 7.44 -7.49
C ILE A 63 -9.56 8.05 -8.48
N SER A 64 -9.95 9.13 -9.17
CA SER A 64 -9.05 9.81 -10.10
C SER A 64 -8.89 11.28 -9.74
N PHE A 65 -7.66 11.69 -9.56
CA PHE A 65 -7.30 13.08 -9.32
C PHE A 65 -7.16 13.84 -10.64
N SER A 66 -7.46 15.13 -10.63
CA SER A 66 -7.36 16.02 -11.79
C SER A 66 -5.90 16.32 -12.19
N ARG A 67 -4.95 16.12 -11.30
CA ARG A 67 -3.50 16.24 -11.49
C ARG A 67 -2.75 15.41 -10.44
N ASN A 68 -1.45 15.31 -10.58
CA ASN A 68 -0.60 14.72 -9.54
C ASN A 68 -0.59 15.60 -8.29
N PHE A 69 -0.97 15.01 -7.13
CA PHE A 69 -0.96 15.61 -5.80
C PHE A 69 0.04 14.92 -4.87
N GLY A 70 0.66 13.83 -5.33
CA GLY A 70 1.64 13.04 -4.59
C GLY A 70 1.04 11.79 -3.94
N LYS A 71 1.92 10.82 -3.69
CA LYS A 71 1.58 9.49 -3.16
C LYS A 71 0.83 9.57 -1.83
N GLU A 72 1.25 10.45 -0.93
CA GLU A 72 0.64 10.63 0.38
C GLU A 72 -0.83 11.09 0.27
N SER A 73 -1.11 11.99 -0.67
CA SER A 73 -2.48 12.45 -0.94
C SER A 73 -3.33 11.31 -1.50
N ALA A 74 -2.75 10.48 -2.36
CA ALA A 74 -3.44 9.31 -2.91
C ALA A 74 -3.72 8.26 -1.83
N MET A 75 -2.76 7.95 -0.97
CA MET A 75 -2.95 7.06 0.19
C MET A 75 -4.04 7.59 1.12
N TYR A 76 -4.01 8.88 1.46
CA TYR A 76 -5.03 9.50 2.30
C TYR A 76 -6.44 9.40 1.67
N ALA A 77 -6.57 9.66 0.37
CA ALA A 77 -7.84 9.52 -0.33
C ALA A 77 -8.34 8.07 -0.32
N GLY A 78 -7.45 7.10 -0.49
CA GLY A 78 -7.79 5.68 -0.38
C GLY A 78 -8.30 5.32 1.01
N LEU A 79 -7.58 5.67 2.06
CA LEU A 79 -7.97 5.44 3.46
C LEU A 79 -9.32 6.08 3.78
N LYS A 80 -9.54 7.33 3.35
CA LYS A 80 -10.79 8.06 3.58
C LYS A 80 -12.00 7.41 2.91
N ASN A 81 -11.81 6.74 1.80
CA ASN A 81 -12.87 6.06 1.05
C ASN A 81 -12.94 4.55 1.36
N SER A 82 -12.09 4.05 2.25
CA SER A 82 -12.14 2.67 2.72
C SER A 82 -13.20 2.51 3.81
N SER A 83 -13.85 1.34 3.83
CA SER A 83 -14.90 0.98 4.78
C SER A 83 -14.69 -0.37 5.48
N GLY A 84 -13.74 -1.17 4.99
CA GLY A 84 -13.43 -2.49 5.56
C GLY A 84 -12.78 -2.41 6.94
N ASP A 85 -12.78 -3.51 7.68
CA ASP A 85 -12.17 -3.60 9.02
C ASP A 85 -10.65 -3.40 8.97
N TYR A 86 -10.04 -3.79 7.87
CA TYR A 86 -8.61 -3.60 7.60
C TYR A 86 -8.41 -2.92 6.25
N ALA A 87 -7.38 -2.08 6.16
CA ALA A 87 -6.87 -1.54 4.91
C ALA A 87 -5.39 -1.89 4.72
N VAL A 88 -5.03 -2.27 3.51
CA VAL A 88 -3.66 -2.59 3.10
C VAL A 88 -3.18 -1.53 2.12
N LEU A 89 -2.15 -0.78 2.49
CA LEU A 89 -1.45 0.12 1.57
C LEU A 89 -0.34 -0.65 0.86
N LEU A 90 -0.34 -0.66 -0.47
CA LEU A 90 0.72 -1.30 -1.26
C LEU A 90 0.89 -0.61 -2.63
N ASP A 91 2.10 -0.74 -3.19
CA ASP A 91 2.42 -0.18 -4.50
C ASP A 91 2.11 -1.17 -5.63
N ALA A 92 1.76 -0.64 -6.81
CA ALA A 92 1.46 -1.46 -8.00
C ALA A 92 2.71 -2.06 -8.68
N ASP A 93 3.92 -1.71 -8.23
CA ASP A 93 5.19 -2.07 -8.88
C ASP A 93 5.68 -3.50 -8.58
N LEU A 94 4.91 -4.28 -7.79
CA LEU A 94 5.24 -5.65 -7.36
C LEU A 94 6.55 -5.79 -6.56
N GLN A 95 7.18 -4.71 -6.13
CA GLN A 95 8.33 -4.78 -5.22
C GLN A 95 7.93 -5.34 -3.85
N HIS A 96 6.67 -5.20 -3.51
CA HIS A 96 6.07 -5.78 -2.31
C HIS A 96 5.03 -6.82 -2.73
N PRO A 97 5.31 -8.13 -2.56
CA PRO A 97 4.43 -9.17 -3.06
C PRO A 97 3.13 -9.24 -2.25
N PRO A 98 1.95 -9.24 -2.90
CA PRO A 98 0.66 -9.47 -2.24
C PRO A 98 0.63 -10.76 -1.40
N ALA A 99 1.48 -11.73 -1.69
CA ALA A 99 1.65 -12.98 -0.95
C ALA A 99 1.98 -12.80 0.55
N LEU A 100 2.32 -11.59 1.00
CA LEU A 100 2.51 -11.28 2.42
C LEU A 100 1.20 -10.98 3.16
N ILE A 101 0.10 -10.71 2.45
CA ILE A 101 -1.20 -10.36 3.05
C ILE A 101 -1.67 -11.41 4.07
N PRO A 102 -1.59 -12.74 3.83
CA PRO A 102 -2.00 -13.72 4.83
C PRO A 102 -1.26 -13.58 6.16
N LYS A 103 0.06 -13.38 6.12
CA LYS A 103 0.87 -13.18 7.35
C LYS A 103 0.55 -11.87 8.06
N MET A 104 0.18 -10.84 7.30
CA MET A 104 -0.24 -9.57 7.90
C MET A 104 -1.58 -9.74 8.60
N LEU A 105 -2.51 -10.51 8.04
CA LEU A 105 -3.79 -10.84 8.69
C LEU A 105 -3.59 -11.61 9.99
N GLU A 106 -2.70 -12.62 10.01
CA GLU A 106 -2.34 -13.34 11.25
C GLU A 106 -1.91 -12.38 12.35
N ALA A 107 -1.05 -11.40 12.05
CA ALA A 107 -0.63 -10.39 13.01
C ALA A 107 -1.80 -9.49 13.47
N MET A 108 -2.71 -9.11 12.56
CA MET A 108 -3.88 -8.31 12.94
C MET A 108 -4.84 -9.09 13.84
N GLU A 109 -4.98 -10.41 13.64
CA GLU A 109 -5.77 -11.30 14.52
C GLU A 109 -5.17 -11.43 15.92
N GLU A 110 -3.86 -11.28 16.08
CA GLU A 110 -3.18 -11.19 17.39
C GLU A 110 -3.50 -9.87 18.14
N GLY A 111 -4.21 -8.94 17.50
CA GLY A 111 -4.66 -7.69 18.11
C GLY A 111 -3.77 -6.48 17.85
N TYR A 112 -2.85 -6.57 16.90
CA TYR A 112 -2.09 -5.39 16.46
C TYR A 112 -2.95 -4.46 15.61
N ASP A 113 -2.79 -3.16 15.80
CA ASP A 113 -3.46 -2.13 14.97
C ASP A 113 -2.73 -1.83 13.67
N CYS A 114 -1.46 -2.21 13.57
CA CYS A 114 -0.65 -2.02 12.36
C CYS A 114 0.37 -3.12 12.21
N CYS A 115 0.42 -3.70 11.01
CA CYS A 115 1.48 -4.59 10.57
C CYS A 115 2.18 -3.98 9.35
N ALA A 116 3.45 -3.62 9.48
CA ALA A 116 4.25 -3.08 8.39
C ALA A 116 5.32 -4.07 7.96
N THR A 117 5.57 -4.13 6.65
CA THR A 117 6.69 -4.91 6.14
C THR A 117 8.00 -4.17 6.35
N ASN A 118 9.03 -4.92 6.74
CA ASN A 118 10.39 -4.39 6.82
C ASN A 118 11.24 -5.08 5.74
N ARG A 119 12.04 -4.31 5.01
CA ARG A 119 13.01 -4.90 4.08
C ARG A 119 14.08 -5.65 4.86
N ALA A 120 14.09 -6.99 4.74
CA ALA A 120 14.99 -7.88 5.47
C ALA A 120 16.47 -7.69 5.08
N SER A 121 16.78 -7.21 3.88
CA SER A 121 18.15 -6.92 3.45
C SER A 121 18.22 -5.71 2.51
N ARG A 122 19.33 -4.99 2.59
CA ARG A 122 19.72 -3.93 1.65
C ARG A 122 20.85 -4.41 0.72
N ASP A 123 20.81 -5.70 0.38
CA ASP A 123 21.80 -6.27 -0.51
C ASP A 123 21.67 -5.64 -1.90
N GLY A 124 22.69 -4.84 -2.26
CA GLY A 124 22.74 -4.08 -3.51
C GLY A 124 22.67 -2.56 -3.38
N ASP A 125 22.36 -2.01 -2.20
CA ASP A 125 22.43 -0.56 -2.00
C ASP A 125 23.89 -0.08 -1.91
N PRO A 126 24.27 1.03 -2.58
CA PRO A 126 25.60 1.61 -2.45
C PRO A 126 25.93 1.92 -0.98
N PRO A 127 27.13 1.58 -0.49
CA PRO A 127 27.50 1.72 0.93
C PRO A 127 27.39 3.17 1.44
N LEU A 128 27.61 4.16 0.56
CA LEU A 128 27.43 5.58 0.88
C LEU A 128 25.96 5.92 1.19
N ARG A 129 25.00 5.40 0.41
CA ARG A 129 23.56 5.62 0.62
C ARG A 129 23.11 5.02 1.95
N THR A 130 23.54 3.81 2.25
CA THR A 130 23.25 3.13 3.51
C THR A 130 23.79 3.91 4.71
N TRP A 131 24.99 4.48 4.62
CA TRP A 131 25.60 5.30 5.67
C TRP A 131 24.83 6.61 5.91
N PHE A 132 24.44 7.32 4.84
CA PHE A 132 23.63 8.54 4.95
C PHE A 132 22.23 8.24 5.52
N THR A 133 21.60 7.17 5.09
CA THR A 133 20.28 6.76 5.60
C THR A 133 20.35 6.44 7.10
N ARG A 134 21.35 5.67 7.55
CA ARG A 134 21.53 5.39 9.00
C ARG A 134 21.76 6.66 9.82
N LYS A 135 22.54 7.61 9.31
CA LYS A 135 22.73 8.92 9.99
C LYS A 135 21.46 9.75 10.02
N PHE A 136 20.69 9.72 8.94
CA PHE A 136 19.40 10.41 8.85
C PHE A 136 18.40 9.85 9.89
N TYR A 137 18.19 8.54 9.94
CA TYR A 137 17.32 7.93 10.95
C TYR A 137 17.80 8.20 12.39
N LYS A 138 19.10 8.14 12.63
CA LYS A 138 19.68 8.47 13.94
C LYS A 138 19.44 9.93 14.35
N LEU A 139 19.45 10.85 13.38
CA LEU A 139 19.14 12.25 13.62
C LEU A 139 17.64 12.47 13.85
N ILE A 140 16.79 11.87 13.02
CA ILE A 140 15.33 11.97 13.14
C ILE A 140 14.86 11.37 14.47
N ASN A 141 15.34 10.18 14.86
CA ASN A 141 14.98 9.55 16.14
C ASN A 141 15.48 10.34 17.37
N LYS A 142 16.47 11.22 17.17
CA LYS A 142 16.91 12.14 18.24
C LYS A 142 16.01 13.38 18.37
N ILE A 143 15.33 13.76 17.31
CA ILE A 143 14.44 14.94 17.24
C ILE A 143 12.99 14.54 17.43
N SER A 144 12.62 13.32 17.03
CA SER A 144 11.27 12.76 17.16
C SER A 144 11.06 12.18 18.55
N GLU A 145 9.85 12.35 19.09
CA GLU A 145 9.41 11.68 20.32
C GLU A 145 9.06 10.20 20.11
N VAL A 146 9.04 9.75 18.86
CA VAL A 146 8.70 8.37 18.46
C VAL A 146 9.88 7.75 17.74
N ASP A 147 10.30 6.55 18.15
CA ASP A 147 11.30 5.75 17.46
C ASP A 147 10.77 5.28 16.10
N MET A 148 11.35 5.79 15.02
CA MET A 148 11.05 5.33 13.68
C MET A 148 11.97 4.14 13.32
N PRO A 149 11.40 2.94 13.11
CA PRO A 149 12.19 1.77 12.72
C PRO A 149 12.85 2.01 11.35
N ASP A 150 14.14 1.69 11.28
CA ASP A 150 14.93 1.82 10.05
C ASP A 150 14.39 0.84 9.00
N GLY A 151 13.94 1.36 7.86
CA GLY A 151 13.45 0.55 6.73
C GLY A 151 11.96 0.21 6.75
N ALA A 152 11.14 0.87 7.58
CA ALA A 152 9.69 0.74 7.48
C ALA A 152 9.22 1.13 6.07
N GLY A 153 8.66 0.16 5.33
CA GLY A 153 8.09 0.37 4.00
C GLY A 153 6.68 0.95 4.06
N ASP A 154 6.20 1.42 2.91
CA ASP A 154 4.81 1.89 2.79
C ASP A 154 3.82 0.72 2.78
N PHE A 155 4.27 -0.50 2.48
CA PHE A 155 3.44 -1.69 2.51
C PHE A 155 3.09 -2.05 3.96
N ARG A 156 1.88 -1.72 4.34
CA ARG A 156 1.35 -1.94 5.70
C ARG A 156 -0.13 -2.25 5.69
N MET A 157 -0.55 -3.03 6.67
CA MET A 157 -1.95 -3.28 6.99
C MET A 157 -2.32 -2.53 8.27
N MET A 158 -3.47 -1.91 8.28
CA MET A 158 -3.97 -1.10 9.41
C MET A 158 -5.38 -1.51 9.78
N SER A 159 -5.68 -1.53 11.08
CA SER A 159 -7.04 -1.72 11.60
C SER A 159 -7.91 -0.48 11.34
N ARG A 160 -9.23 -0.67 11.38
CA ARG A 160 -10.18 0.44 11.30
C ARG A 160 -9.96 1.48 12.41
N ASN A 161 -9.57 1.05 13.61
CA ASN A 161 -9.27 1.95 14.72
C ASN A 161 -8.10 2.88 14.38
N MET A 162 -7.01 2.32 13.86
CA MET A 162 -5.85 3.11 13.44
C MET A 162 -6.20 4.05 12.29
N ILE A 163 -6.94 3.58 11.28
CA ILE A 163 -7.37 4.41 10.15
C ILE A 163 -8.19 5.61 10.64
N ASN A 164 -9.15 5.39 11.54
CA ASN A 164 -9.97 6.46 12.10
C ASN A 164 -9.16 7.45 12.95
N ALA A 165 -8.05 7.02 13.54
CA ALA A 165 -7.16 7.90 14.30
C ALA A 165 -6.23 8.75 13.39
N ILE A 166 -6.01 8.31 12.15
CA ILE A 166 -5.18 9.04 11.15
C ILE A 166 -6.02 10.08 10.40
N LEU A 167 -7.32 9.82 10.17
CA LEU A 167 -8.23 10.68 9.40
C LEU A 167 -8.80 11.83 10.23
#